data_accd2bf99c8aadb4dffbc6426a3eb4e4
#
_entry.id   accd2bf99c8aadb4dffbc6426a3eb4e4
#
_cell.length_a   1.000
_cell.length_b   1.000
_cell.length_c   1.000
_cell.angle_alpha   90.00
_cell.angle_beta   90.00
_cell.angle_gamma   90.00
#
_symmetry.space_group_name_H-M   'P 1'
#
loop_
_entity.id
_entity.type
_entity.pdbx_description
1 polymer ?
#
loop_
_entity_poly.entity_id
_entity_poly.type
_entity_poly.pdbx_seq_one_letter_code
_entity_poly.pdbx_strand_id
1 'polypeptide(L)'
;MISVDGLTVEFGGTTLFSDISFQINEKDRIALMGKNGAGKSTLLKILAGVRQPTRGKVTAPKDCVVAYLPQHLMTEDGRTVFEEASQAFAHLREMEAEIERMNGELATRTDYESDSYMELIEKVAAMSEKFYAIDMTHFEEDVEKALLGLGFQREDFDRPTSDFSGGWRMRIELAKLLLQNPDVLLLDEPTNHLDIESIQWLEDFLISSAKAVVVISHDRKFVDNITTRTIEVTMGRIYDYKVNYSQYLVLRKERREQQMKQYEEQQKMIQETKDFIERFKGTYSKTLQVQSRVKMLEKLELIEVDEEDTSALRLKFPPSPRSGSYPVIMEGVGKSYGDHVVFRNANLTIERGDKVAFVGKNGEGKSTLVKCIMNEIDHEGTLTLGHNVQIGYFAQNQASLLDENLTVFQTIDDVAKGEIRNKIRDLLGAFMFGGPEESMKKVKVLSGGERTRLAMIKLLLEPVNLLILDEPTNHLDMKTKDILKQALLDFDGTLIVVSHDRDFLDGLVTKVYEFGNQRVKEHLCGIYEFLETKKMESLRELERKGGKA
;
A
#
# COMPACT_ATOMS: atom_id res chain seq x y z
N MET A 1 -25.10 -0.29 5.71
CA MET A 1 -24.75 1.10 6.08
C MET A 1 -24.13 1.11 7.47
N ILE A 2 -22.91 1.64 7.60
CA ILE A 2 -22.22 1.79 8.91
C ILE A 2 -22.19 3.28 9.26
N SER A 3 -22.57 3.62 10.51
CA SER A 3 -22.48 4.98 11.05
C SER A 3 -21.34 5.06 12.06
N VAL A 4 -20.51 6.08 11.92
CA VAL A 4 -19.45 6.44 12.86
C VAL A 4 -19.85 7.75 13.50
N ASP A 5 -19.98 7.76 14.84
CA ASP A 5 -20.50 8.90 15.58
C ASP A 5 -19.53 9.32 16.70
N GLY A 6 -18.98 10.55 16.60
CA GLY A 6 -18.16 11.18 17.61
C GLY A 6 -16.92 10.40 18.02
N LEU A 7 -16.27 9.71 17.07
CA LEU A 7 -15.17 8.79 17.34
C LEU A 7 -13.90 9.55 17.76
N THR A 8 -13.35 9.18 18.91
CA THR A 8 -12.09 9.73 19.44
C THR A 8 -11.14 8.60 19.82
N VAL A 9 -9.88 8.75 19.46
CA VAL A 9 -8.83 7.79 19.79
C VAL A 9 -7.61 8.50 20.38
N GLU A 10 -7.19 8.03 21.54
CA GLU A 10 -6.03 8.54 22.28
C GLU A 10 -5.04 7.41 22.56
N PHE A 11 -3.74 7.72 22.49
CA PHE A 11 -2.64 6.83 22.83
C PHE A 11 -1.67 7.52 23.77
N GLY A 12 -1.51 7.00 24.98
CA GLY A 12 -0.51 7.51 25.92
C GLY A 12 -0.59 9.03 26.18
N GLY A 13 -1.80 9.59 26.13
CA GLY A 13 -2.03 11.02 26.31
C GLY A 13 -1.95 11.86 25.02
N THR A 14 -1.66 11.22 23.87
CA THR A 14 -1.67 11.91 22.56
C THR A 14 -2.95 11.54 21.81
N THR A 15 -3.72 12.55 21.39
CA THR A 15 -4.93 12.36 20.58
C THR A 15 -4.56 12.13 19.13
N LEU A 16 -4.97 10.99 18.59
CA LEU A 16 -4.75 10.64 17.20
C LEU A 16 -5.77 11.35 16.29
N PHE A 17 -7.04 11.24 16.66
CA PHE A 17 -8.15 12.00 16.09
C PHE A 17 -9.28 12.13 17.13
N SER A 18 -10.10 13.17 16.97
CA SER A 18 -11.18 13.47 17.92
C SER A 18 -12.46 13.89 17.21
N ASP A 19 -13.59 13.41 17.74
CA ASP A 19 -14.94 13.78 17.33
C ASP A 19 -15.20 13.61 15.81
N ILE A 20 -14.71 12.50 15.24
CA ILE A 20 -14.92 12.22 13.82
C ILE A 20 -16.24 11.48 13.61
N SER A 21 -17.02 11.93 12.61
CA SER A 21 -18.31 11.34 12.27
C SER A 21 -18.46 11.26 10.75
N PHE A 22 -18.86 10.08 10.26
CA PHE A 22 -19.17 9.83 8.85
C PHE A 22 -19.99 8.55 8.69
N GLN A 23 -20.49 8.33 7.47
CA GLN A 23 -21.28 7.14 7.17
C GLN A 23 -20.69 6.41 5.97
N ILE A 24 -20.80 5.08 5.99
CA ILE A 24 -20.47 4.20 4.86
C ILE A 24 -21.79 3.64 4.35
N ASN A 25 -22.14 3.94 3.11
CA ASN A 25 -23.36 3.46 2.48
C ASN A 25 -23.06 2.21 1.65
N GLU A 26 -24.13 1.51 1.23
CA GLU A 26 -24.03 0.45 0.24
C GLU A 26 -23.43 0.98 -1.06
N LYS A 27 -22.48 0.24 -1.64
CA LYS A 27 -21.73 0.60 -2.86
C LYS A 27 -20.79 1.81 -2.73
N ASP A 28 -20.61 2.36 -1.53
CA ASP A 28 -19.55 3.37 -1.33
C ASP A 28 -18.17 2.77 -1.60
N ARG A 29 -17.36 3.49 -2.35
CA ARG A 29 -15.96 3.14 -2.63
C ARG A 29 -15.09 4.27 -2.13
N ILE A 30 -14.54 4.08 -0.95
CA ILE A 30 -13.88 5.12 -0.15
C ILE A 30 -12.37 4.90 -0.15
N ALA A 31 -11.62 5.92 -0.57
CA ALA A 31 -10.20 6.03 -0.29
C ALA A 31 -10.00 6.66 1.09
N LEU A 32 -9.30 6.01 1.98
CA LEU A 32 -8.92 6.57 3.27
C LEU A 32 -7.49 7.11 3.19
N MET A 33 -7.37 8.43 3.16
CA MET A 33 -6.11 9.14 2.90
C MET A 33 -5.61 9.89 4.12
N GLY A 34 -4.32 10.25 4.15
CA GLY A 34 -3.69 11.00 5.24
C GLY A 34 -2.23 10.63 5.41
N LYS A 35 -1.48 11.43 6.16
CA LYS A 35 -0.05 11.20 6.47
C LYS A 35 0.14 9.85 7.18
N ASN A 36 1.34 9.27 7.10
CA ASN A 36 1.68 8.11 7.92
C ASN A 36 1.60 8.49 9.41
N GLY A 37 1.02 7.61 10.22
CA GLY A 37 0.74 7.91 11.62
C GLY A 37 -0.54 8.70 11.88
N ALA A 38 -1.29 9.17 10.87
CA ALA A 38 -2.56 9.90 11.06
C ALA A 38 -3.71 9.03 11.62
N GLY A 39 -3.51 7.72 11.75
CA GLY A 39 -4.50 6.80 12.32
C GLY A 39 -5.37 6.06 11.33
N LYS A 40 -5.03 6.03 10.04
CA LYS A 40 -5.79 5.32 9.00
C LYS A 40 -6.05 3.86 9.34
N SER A 41 -5.01 3.07 9.57
CA SER A 41 -5.12 1.64 9.93
C SER A 41 -5.82 1.44 11.28
N THR A 42 -5.68 2.39 12.21
CA THR A 42 -6.40 2.36 13.49
C THR A 42 -7.90 2.54 13.26
N LEU A 43 -8.28 3.45 12.37
CA LEU A 43 -9.68 3.67 12.01
C LEU A 43 -10.27 2.41 11.35
N LEU A 44 -9.56 1.77 10.41
CA LEU A 44 -10.00 0.49 9.82
C LEU A 44 -10.19 -0.60 10.89
N LYS A 45 -9.27 -0.74 11.84
CA LYS A 45 -9.38 -1.71 12.94
C LYS A 45 -10.59 -1.45 13.83
N ILE A 46 -10.98 -0.19 14.02
CA ILE A 46 -12.17 0.16 14.80
C ILE A 46 -13.43 -0.14 14.00
N LEU A 47 -13.47 0.17 12.69
CA LEU A 47 -14.58 -0.18 11.81
C LEU A 47 -14.78 -1.69 11.72
N ALA A 48 -13.70 -2.46 11.75
CA ALA A 48 -13.72 -3.93 11.78
C ALA A 48 -14.09 -4.53 13.15
N GLY A 49 -14.26 -3.71 14.20
CA GLY A 49 -14.52 -4.20 15.56
C GLY A 49 -13.32 -4.84 16.26
N VAL A 50 -12.14 -4.85 15.63
CA VAL A 50 -10.89 -5.42 16.19
C VAL A 50 -10.36 -4.57 17.34
N ARG A 51 -10.68 -3.27 17.33
CA ARG A 51 -10.26 -2.31 18.35
C ARG A 51 -11.42 -1.46 18.80
N GLN A 52 -11.46 -1.18 20.12
CA GLN A 52 -12.42 -0.23 20.68
C GLN A 52 -11.89 1.21 20.61
N PRO A 53 -12.74 2.21 20.31
CA PRO A 53 -12.38 3.62 20.39
C PRO A 53 -12.26 4.08 21.86
N THR A 54 -11.61 5.22 22.10
CA THR A 54 -11.58 5.85 23.43
C THR A 54 -12.94 6.48 23.76
N ARG A 55 -13.59 7.11 22.77
CA ARG A 55 -14.95 7.68 22.87
C ARG A 55 -15.66 7.54 21.53
N GLY A 56 -16.99 7.69 21.55
CA GLY A 56 -17.81 7.54 20.37
C GLY A 56 -18.19 6.07 20.10
N LYS A 57 -18.88 5.82 19.02
CA LYS A 57 -19.35 4.48 18.66
C LYS A 57 -19.37 4.28 17.14
N VAL A 58 -19.25 3.02 16.75
CA VAL A 58 -19.54 2.54 15.40
C VAL A 58 -20.81 1.71 15.48
N THR A 59 -21.78 2.04 14.65
CA THR A 59 -23.09 1.35 14.60
C THR A 59 -23.25 0.74 13.23
N ALA A 60 -23.47 -0.58 13.19
CA ALA A 60 -23.77 -1.34 11.98
C ALA A 60 -25.08 -2.13 12.19
N PRO A 61 -25.85 -2.46 11.14
CA PRO A 61 -26.95 -3.42 11.22
C PRO A 61 -26.47 -4.77 11.76
N LYS A 62 -27.35 -5.52 12.44
CA LYS A 62 -26.98 -6.82 13.05
C LYS A 62 -26.49 -7.86 12.04
N ASP A 63 -27.00 -7.80 10.81
CA ASP A 63 -26.68 -8.76 9.74
C ASP A 63 -25.59 -8.23 8.79
N CYS A 64 -24.94 -7.09 9.10
CA CYS A 64 -23.89 -6.51 8.27
C CYS A 64 -22.58 -7.26 8.45
N VAL A 65 -22.10 -7.89 7.39
CA VAL A 65 -20.82 -8.60 7.35
C VAL A 65 -19.71 -7.63 6.97
N VAL A 66 -18.78 -7.41 7.90
CA VAL A 66 -17.60 -6.56 7.69
C VAL A 66 -16.37 -7.45 7.62
N ALA A 67 -15.65 -7.42 6.50
CA ALA A 67 -14.39 -8.14 6.33
C ALA A 67 -13.22 -7.15 6.33
N TYR A 68 -12.13 -7.53 6.98
CA TYR A 68 -10.94 -6.68 7.15
C TYR A 68 -9.67 -7.43 6.78
N LEU A 69 -8.91 -6.88 5.83
CA LEU A 69 -7.56 -7.32 5.48
C LEU A 69 -6.54 -6.45 6.24
N PRO A 70 -5.86 -6.97 7.25
CA PRO A 70 -4.79 -6.25 7.94
C PRO A 70 -3.48 -6.29 7.15
N GLN A 71 -2.60 -5.33 7.42
CA GLN A 71 -1.28 -5.23 6.76
C GLN A 71 -0.35 -6.43 7.05
N HIS A 72 -0.52 -7.11 8.18
CA HIS A 72 0.25 -8.30 8.57
C HIS A 72 -0.69 -9.38 9.08
N LEU A 73 -0.59 -10.56 8.52
CA LEU A 73 -1.36 -11.74 8.90
C LEU A 73 -0.45 -12.89 9.34
N MET A 74 -1.00 -13.70 10.24
CA MET A 74 -0.48 -15.03 10.54
C MET A 74 -1.54 -16.02 10.03
N THR A 75 -1.29 -16.66 8.89
CA THR A 75 -2.08 -17.80 8.42
C THR A 75 -1.72 -19.04 9.22
N GLU A 76 -2.71 -19.89 9.52
CA GLU A 76 -2.45 -21.20 10.11
C GLU A 76 -1.73 -22.10 9.08
N ASP A 77 -0.65 -22.73 9.50
CA ASP A 77 0.08 -23.69 8.69
C ASP A 77 -0.57 -25.08 8.82
N GLY A 78 -0.90 -25.73 7.71
CA GLY A 78 -1.37 -27.12 7.74
C GLY A 78 -2.44 -27.49 6.71
N ARG A 79 -2.97 -26.51 5.95
CA ARG A 79 -3.92 -26.76 4.85
C ARG A 79 -3.27 -26.46 3.51
N THR A 80 -3.86 -27.02 2.45
CA THR A 80 -3.49 -26.63 1.09
C THR A 80 -4.04 -25.22 0.75
N VAL A 81 -3.49 -24.61 -0.29
CA VAL A 81 -3.94 -23.27 -0.77
C VAL A 81 -5.44 -23.26 -1.05
N PHE A 82 -5.94 -24.29 -1.74
CA PHE A 82 -7.37 -24.40 -2.07
C PHE A 82 -8.24 -24.62 -0.84
N GLU A 83 -7.84 -25.50 0.08
CA GLU A 83 -8.55 -25.73 1.34
C GLU A 83 -8.61 -24.48 2.20
N GLU A 84 -7.51 -23.73 2.28
CA GLU A 84 -7.44 -22.50 3.07
C GLU A 84 -8.31 -21.39 2.45
N ALA A 85 -8.27 -21.20 1.13
CA ALA A 85 -9.17 -20.26 0.44
C ALA A 85 -10.65 -20.64 0.61
N SER A 86 -10.96 -21.95 0.62
CA SER A 86 -12.29 -22.51 0.82
C SER A 86 -12.86 -22.28 2.24
N GLN A 87 -12.02 -21.88 3.22
CA GLN A 87 -12.47 -21.46 4.54
C GLN A 87 -13.36 -20.21 4.50
N ALA A 88 -13.34 -19.45 3.40
CA ALA A 88 -14.31 -18.37 3.17
C ALA A 88 -15.77 -18.82 3.38
N PHE A 89 -16.05 -20.07 3.08
CA PHE A 89 -17.38 -20.68 3.16
C PHE A 89 -17.56 -21.60 4.38
N ALA A 90 -16.63 -21.58 5.34
CA ALA A 90 -16.69 -22.43 6.53
C ALA A 90 -18.00 -22.23 7.31
N HIS A 91 -18.48 -20.99 7.41
CA HIS A 91 -19.75 -20.65 8.07
C HIS A 91 -20.97 -21.26 7.39
N LEU A 92 -20.93 -21.48 6.07
CA LEU A 92 -22.00 -22.13 5.33
C LEU A 92 -22.01 -23.64 5.59
N ARG A 93 -20.83 -24.27 5.65
CA ARG A 93 -20.70 -25.68 6.04
C ARG A 93 -21.16 -25.93 7.49
N GLU A 94 -20.81 -25.00 8.38
CA GLU A 94 -21.30 -25.05 9.78
C GLU A 94 -22.84 -24.90 9.85
N MET A 95 -23.41 -24.00 9.03
CA MET A 95 -24.84 -23.81 8.92
C MET A 95 -25.53 -25.06 8.36
N GLU A 96 -24.99 -25.70 7.34
CA GLU A 96 -25.48 -26.96 6.77
C GLU A 96 -25.46 -28.05 7.82
N ALA A 97 -24.34 -28.25 8.52
CA ALA A 97 -24.22 -29.25 9.58
C ALA A 97 -25.19 -28.99 10.76
N GLU A 98 -25.42 -27.71 11.11
CA GLU A 98 -26.40 -27.34 12.15
C GLU A 98 -27.83 -27.60 11.69
N ILE A 99 -28.18 -27.33 10.42
CA ILE A 99 -29.47 -27.66 9.81
C ILE A 99 -29.70 -29.18 9.83
N GLU A 100 -28.68 -29.96 9.42
CA GLU A 100 -28.76 -31.43 9.46
C GLU A 100 -28.96 -31.96 10.89
N ARG A 101 -28.19 -31.40 11.84
CA ARG A 101 -28.32 -31.76 13.26
C ARG A 101 -29.71 -31.48 13.81
N MET A 102 -30.25 -30.28 13.53
CA MET A 102 -31.59 -29.89 13.97
C MET A 102 -32.69 -30.73 13.28
N ASN A 103 -32.52 -31.05 12.00
CA ASN A 103 -33.43 -31.95 11.30
C ASN A 103 -33.40 -33.37 11.89
N GLY A 104 -32.23 -33.88 12.27
CA GLY A 104 -32.08 -35.15 12.98
C GLY A 104 -32.76 -35.12 14.35
N GLU A 105 -32.67 -34.00 15.07
CA GLU A 105 -33.37 -33.81 16.35
C GLU A 105 -34.91 -33.80 16.15
N LEU A 106 -35.42 -33.06 15.15
CA LEU A 106 -36.84 -33.05 14.80
C LEU A 106 -37.38 -34.46 14.46
N ALA A 107 -36.60 -35.26 13.74
CA ALA A 107 -36.97 -36.61 13.35
C ALA A 107 -37.06 -37.60 14.53
N THR A 108 -36.35 -37.33 15.63
CA THR A 108 -36.33 -38.20 16.82
C THR A 108 -37.30 -37.80 17.92
N ARG A 109 -37.78 -36.55 17.88
CA ARG A 109 -38.74 -36.01 18.87
C ARG A 109 -40.19 -36.47 18.58
N THR A 110 -40.95 -36.69 19.63
CA THR A 110 -42.35 -37.10 19.56
C THR A 110 -43.31 -36.10 20.19
N ASP A 111 -42.80 -35.00 20.72
CA ASP A 111 -43.54 -33.95 21.43
C ASP A 111 -44.00 -32.82 20.50
N TYR A 112 -44.68 -33.14 19.44
CA TYR A 112 -45.05 -32.25 18.32
C TYR A 112 -45.85 -30.99 18.71
N GLU A 113 -46.48 -30.97 19.86
CA GLU A 113 -47.31 -29.85 20.35
C GLU A 113 -46.56 -28.97 21.36
N SER A 114 -45.27 -29.24 21.65
CA SER A 114 -44.50 -28.44 22.59
C SER A 114 -44.01 -27.14 21.95
N ASP A 115 -44.00 -26.05 22.73
CA ASP A 115 -43.46 -24.76 22.27
C ASP A 115 -42.00 -24.90 21.78
N SER A 116 -41.22 -25.73 22.45
CA SER A 116 -39.82 -25.97 22.08
C SER A 116 -39.66 -26.73 20.74
N TYR A 117 -40.63 -27.55 20.35
CA TYR A 117 -40.64 -28.21 19.05
C TYR A 117 -40.98 -27.21 17.93
N MET A 118 -41.94 -26.32 18.18
CA MET A 118 -42.34 -25.28 17.24
C MET A 118 -41.18 -24.25 17.04
N GLU A 119 -40.53 -23.84 18.12
CA GLU A 119 -39.32 -22.96 18.03
C GLU A 119 -38.18 -23.59 17.22
N LEU A 120 -37.98 -24.92 17.36
CA LEU A 120 -36.97 -25.64 16.59
C LEU A 120 -37.32 -25.67 15.09
N ILE A 121 -38.61 -25.88 14.74
CA ILE A 121 -39.07 -25.82 13.34
C ILE A 121 -38.86 -24.44 12.76
N GLU A 122 -39.22 -23.37 13.47
CA GLU A 122 -39.04 -22.00 13.01
C GLU A 122 -37.55 -21.69 12.81
N LYS A 123 -36.69 -22.15 13.71
CA LYS A 123 -35.23 -21.97 13.60
C LYS A 123 -34.67 -22.70 12.40
N VAL A 124 -35.08 -23.95 12.15
CA VAL A 124 -34.67 -24.73 10.97
C VAL A 124 -35.12 -24.05 9.69
N ALA A 125 -36.39 -23.61 9.64
CA ALA A 125 -36.96 -22.94 8.47
C ALA A 125 -36.19 -21.64 8.14
N ALA A 126 -35.98 -20.79 9.15
CA ALA A 126 -35.26 -19.52 8.99
C ALA A 126 -33.79 -19.73 8.58
N MET A 127 -33.12 -20.76 9.13
CA MET A 127 -31.75 -21.09 8.79
C MET A 127 -31.63 -21.71 7.40
N SER A 128 -32.56 -22.58 7.03
CA SER A 128 -32.64 -23.19 5.70
C SER A 128 -32.93 -22.14 4.61
N GLU A 129 -33.84 -21.20 4.87
CA GLU A 129 -34.08 -20.08 3.95
C GLU A 129 -32.82 -19.26 3.69
N LYS A 130 -32.07 -18.94 4.73
CA LYS A 130 -30.77 -18.22 4.60
C LYS A 130 -29.75 -19.05 3.82
N PHE A 131 -29.64 -20.35 4.09
CA PHE A 131 -28.69 -21.25 3.43
C PHE A 131 -29.00 -21.41 1.93
N TYR A 132 -30.29 -21.69 1.58
CA TYR A 132 -30.67 -21.84 0.17
C TYR A 132 -30.75 -20.54 -0.63
N ALA A 133 -30.75 -19.37 0.04
CA ALA A 133 -30.62 -18.09 -0.63
C ALA A 133 -29.19 -17.85 -1.18
N ILE A 134 -28.20 -18.63 -0.74
CA ILE A 134 -26.82 -18.55 -1.19
C ILE A 134 -26.59 -19.63 -2.24
N ASP A 135 -26.26 -19.20 -3.46
CA ASP A 135 -25.94 -20.12 -4.56
C ASP A 135 -24.54 -20.70 -4.36
N MET A 136 -24.49 -21.98 -3.97
CA MET A 136 -23.25 -22.74 -3.78
C MET A 136 -22.84 -23.55 -5.03
N THR A 137 -23.57 -23.42 -6.13
CA THR A 137 -23.40 -24.29 -7.31
C THR A 137 -22.02 -24.10 -7.98
N HIS A 138 -21.45 -22.89 -7.86
CA HIS A 138 -20.18 -22.51 -8.50
C HIS A 138 -19.03 -22.25 -7.52
N PHE A 139 -19.17 -22.69 -6.28
CA PHE A 139 -18.20 -22.46 -5.21
C PHE A 139 -16.76 -22.80 -5.58
N GLU A 140 -16.51 -23.97 -6.15
CA GLU A 140 -15.15 -24.40 -6.53
C GLU A 140 -14.60 -23.54 -7.68
N GLU A 141 -15.44 -23.16 -8.63
CA GLU A 141 -15.08 -22.27 -9.74
C GLU A 141 -14.75 -20.86 -9.24
N ASP A 142 -15.47 -20.35 -8.25
CA ASP A 142 -15.22 -19.03 -7.68
C ASP A 142 -13.91 -19.00 -6.89
N VAL A 143 -13.61 -20.06 -6.12
CA VAL A 143 -12.32 -20.23 -5.43
C VAL A 143 -11.19 -20.29 -6.46
N GLU A 144 -11.34 -21.10 -7.50
CA GLU A 144 -10.36 -21.20 -8.57
C GLU A 144 -10.13 -19.85 -9.26
N LYS A 145 -11.20 -19.13 -9.64
CA LYS A 145 -11.10 -17.81 -10.27
C LYS A 145 -10.39 -16.79 -9.38
N ALA A 146 -10.70 -16.76 -8.09
CA ALA A 146 -10.08 -15.85 -7.15
C ALA A 146 -8.58 -16.15 -6.99
N LEU A 147 -8.20 -17.40 -6.83
CA LEU A 147 -6.80 -17.82 -6.71
C LEU A 147 -6.01 -17.55 -8.00
N LEU A 148 -6.54 -17.91 -9.16
CA LEU A 148 -5.90 -17.63 -10.45
C LEU A 148 -5.74 -16.13 -10.69
N GLY A 149 -6.77 -15.33 -10.35
CA GLY A 149 -6.73 -13.87 -10.46
C GLY A 149 -5.68 -13.22 -9.56
N LEU A 150 -5.41 -13.82 -8.41
CA LEU A 150 -4.35 -13.39 -7.49
C LEU A 150 -2.97 -13.99 -7.80
N GLY A 151 -2.83 -14.66 -8.96
CA GLY A 151 -1.55 -15.09 -9.53
C GLY A 151 -1.11 -16.51 -9.18
N PHE A 152 -1.92 -17.30 -8.45
CA PHE A 152 -1.65 -18.73 -8.23
C PHE A 152 -1.80 -19.50 -9.55
N GLN A 153 -1.08 -20.61 -9.66
CA GLN A 153 -1.25 -21.59 -10.74
C GLN A 153 -2.07 -22.76 -10.20
N ARG A 154 -2.66 -23.57 -11.09
CA ARG A 154 -3.45 -24.75 -10.67
C ARG A 154 -2.61 -25.77 -9.89
N GLU A 155 -1.33 -25.87 -10.22
CA GLU A 155 -0.36 -26.74 -9.56
C GLU A 155 -0.08 -26.31 -8.10
N ASP A 156 -0.37 -25.06 -7.75
CA ASP A 156 -0.19 -24.54 -6.40
C ASP A 156 -1.35 -24.89 -5.46
N PHE A 157 -2.52 -25.26 -5.98
CA PHE A 157 -3.74 -25.45 -5.20
C PHE A 157 -3.62 -26.55 -4.15
N ASP A 158 -2.93 -27.64 -4.48
CA ASP A 158 -2.72 -28.80 -3.60
C ASP A 158 -1.47 -28.66 -2.70
N ARG A 159 -0.71 -27.56 -2.87
CA ARG A 159 0.48 -27.33 -2.06
C ARG A 159 0.11 -26.76 -0.70
N PRO A 160 0.83 -27.15 0.37
CA PRO A 160 0.59 -26.61 1.71
C PRO A 160 0.93 -25.12 1.77
N THR A 161 0.13 -24.36 2.52
CA THR A 161 0.34 -22.92 2.71
C THR A 161 1.70 -22.58 3.34
N SER A 162 2.30 -23.51 4.08
CA SER A 162 3.64 -23.39 4.66
C SER A 162 4.76 -23.20 3.64
N ASP A 163 4.58 -23.70 2.40
CA ASP A 163 5.57 -23.60 1.33
C ASP A 163 5.67 -22.20 0.71
N PHE A 164 4.73 -21.33 1.07
CA PHE A 164 4.59 -20.01 0.48
C PHE A 164 5.13 -18.90 1.39
N SER A 165 5.71 -17.88 0.76
CA SER A 165 6.16 -16.67 1.45
C SER A 165 4.99 -15.88 2.06
N GLY A 166 5.28 -14.99 3.01
CA GLY A 166 4.26 -14.15 3.65
C GLY A 166 3.39 -13.36 2.66
N GLY A 167 3.98 -12.88 1.55
CA GLY A 167 3.22 -12.19 0.49
C GLY A 167 2.22 -13.09 -0.24
N TRP A 168 2.57 -14.34 -0.50
CA TRP A 168 1.66 -15.32 -1.08
C TRP A 168 0.54 -15.72 -0.11
N ARG A 169 0.87 -15.89 1.18
CA ARG A 169 -0.14 -16.15 2.21
C ARG A 169 -1.13 -15.00 2.33
N MET A 170 -0.67 -13.73 2.20
CA MET A 170 -1.54 -12.56 2.17
C MET A 170 -2.53 -12.61 0.99
N ARG A 171 -2.11 -13.13 -0.18
CA ARG A 171 -3.01 -13.32 -1.33
C ARG A 171 -4.09 -14.36 -1.05
N ILE A 172 -3.77 -15.45 -0.32
CA ILE A 172 -4.78 -16.45 0.10
C ILE A 172 -5.82 -15.81 1.02
N GLU A 173 -5.38 -15.01 2.00
CA GLU A 173 -6.31 -14.29 2.88
C GLU A 173 -7.16 -13.27 2.13
N LEU A 174 -6.56 -12.57 1.17
CA LEU A 174 -7.33 -11.68 0.29
C LEU A 174 -8.39 -12.47 -0.49
N ALA A 175 -8.04 -13.63 -1.07
CA ALA A 175 -9.00 -14.51 -1.74
C ALA A 175 -10.16 -14.89 -0.81
N LYS A 176 -9.88 -15.32 0.43
CA LYS A 176 -10.90 -15.65 1.44
C LYS A 176 -11.85 -14.49 1.69
N LEU A 177 -11.33 -13.28 1.88
CA LEU A 177 -12.15 -12.11 2.14
C LEU A 177 -13.02 -11.71 0.94
N LEU A 178 -12.49 -11.82 -0.29
CA LEU A 178 -13.25 -11.54 -1.51
C LEU A 178 -14.36 -12.56 -1.74
N LEU A 179 -14.10 -13.83 -1.48
CA LEU A 179 -15.07 -14.93 -1.61
C LEU A 179 -16.22 -14.86 -0.59
N GLN A 180 -16.00 -14.28 0.58
CA GLN A 180 -17.04 -14.06 1.58
C GLN A 180 -18.12 -13.07 1.12
N ASN A 181 -17.86 -12.30 0.06
CA ASN A 181 -18.75 -11.27 -0.49
C ASN A 181 -19.36 -10.37 0.62
N PRO A 182 -18.53 -9.73 1.46
CA PRO A 182 -18.99 -8.98 2.61
C PRO A 182 -19.77 -7.72 2.19
N ASP A 183 -20.62 -7.20 3.11
CA ASP A 183 -21.31 -5.94 2.89
C ASP A 183 -20.37 -4.73 2.90
N VAL A 184 -19.30 -4.80 3.73
CA VAL A 184 -18.23 -3.80 3.77
C VAL A 184 -16.88 -4.50 3.81
N LEU A 185 -16.05 -4.19 2.82
CA LEU A 185 -14.69 -4.71 2.69
C LEU A 185 -13.69 -3.61 3.07
N LEU A 186 -12.89 -3.86 4.09
CA LEU A 186 -11.87 -2.96 4.61
C LEU A 186 -10.48 -3.49 4.22
N LEU A 187 -9.75 -2.74 3.40
CA LEU A 187 -8.47 -3.15 2.84
C LEU A 187 -7.35 -2.20 3.29
N ASP A 188 -6.35 -2.74 3.97
CA ASP A 188 -5.15 -2.00 4.40
C ASP A 188 -3.95 -2.43 3.56
N GLU A 189 -3.55 -1.61 2.57
CA GLU A 189 -2.48 -1.85 1.61
C GLU A 189 -2.60 -3.17 0.82
N PRO A 190 -3.74 -3.44 0.15
CA PRO A 190 -3.97 -4.72 -0.53
C PRO A 190 -3.06 -4.93 -1.75
N THR A 191 -2.50 -3.87 -2.32
CA THR A 191 -1.62 -3.92 -3.49
C THR A 191 -0.19 -4.34 -3.15
N ASN A 192 0.19 -4.28 -1.87
CA ASN A 192 1.50 -4.78 -1.45
C ASN A 192 1.62 -6.27 -1.77
N HIS A 193 2.74 -6.67 -2.35
CA HIS A 193 3.04 -8.06 -2.76
C HIS A 193 2.23 -8.60 -3.95
N LEU A 194 1.35 -7.81 -4.58
CA LEU A 194 0.68 -8.18 -5.82
C LEU A 194 1.53 -7.76 -7.03
N ASP A 195 1.54 -8.59 -8.08
CA ASP A 195 2.07 -8.19 -9.38
C ASP A 195 1.02 -7.37 -10.16
N ILE A 196 1.46 -6.74 -11.25
CA ILE A 196 0.62 -5.81 -12.03
C ILE A 196 -0.65 -6.49 -12.55
N GLU A 197 -0.57 -7.76 -12.97
CA GLU A 197 -1.74 -8.50 -13.47
C GLU A 197 -2.74 -8.79 -12.35
N SER A 198 -2.25 -9.19 -11.16
CA SER A 198 -3.09 -9.41 -9.98
C SER A 198 -3.73 -8.12 -9.47
N ILE A 199 -3.01 -6.97 -9.54
CA ILE A 199 -3.59 -5.66 -9.20
C ILE A 199 -4.73 -5.31 -10.16
N GLN A 200 -4.56 -5.50 -11.47
CA GLN A 200 -5.62 -5.24 -12.45
C GLN A 200 -6.84 -6.13 -12.22
N TRP A 201 -6.62 -7.42 -11.95
CA TRP A 201 -7.71 -8.33 -11.63
C TRP A 201 -8.46 -7.90 -10.36
N LEU A 202 -7.73 -7.48 -9.32
CA LEU A 202 -8.34 -6.97 -8.08
C LEU A 202 -9.15 -5.69 -8.33
N GLU A 203 -8.64 -4.77 -9.16
CA GLU A 203 -9.38 -3.57 -9.58
C GLU A 203 -10.73 -3.97 -10.22
N ASP A 204 -10.69 -4.84 -11.22
CA ASP A 204 -11.89 -5.30 -11.94
C ASP A 204 -12.88 -6.02 -11.01
N PHE A 205 -12.38 -6.85 -10.10
CA PHE A 205 -13.19 -7.51 -9.09
C PHE A 205 -13.88 -6.51 -8.16
N LEU A 206 -13.14 -5.56 -7.58
CA LEU A 206 -13.69 -4.56 -6.68
C LEU A 206 -14.71 -3.65 -7.37
N ILE A 207 -14.50 -3.37 -8.66
CA ILE A 207 -15.44 -2.56 -9.45
C ILE A 207 -16.73 -3.33 -9.76
N SER A 208 -16.65 -4.61 -10.07
CA SER A 208 -17.79 -5.40 -10.54
C SER A 208 -18.59 -6.06 -9.42
N SER A 209 -17.91 -6.58 -8.39
CA SER A 209 -18.50 -7.53 -7.44
C SER A 209 -18.62 -7.00 -6.01
N ALA A 210 -17.73 -6.07 -5.58
CA ALA A 210 -17.74 -5.60 -4.21
C ALA A 210 -18.92 -4.66 -3.92
N LYS A 211 -19.53 -4.80 -2.74
CA LYS A 211 -20.58 -3.91 -2.24
C LYS A 211 -19.97 -2.58 -1.79
N ALA A 212 -19.66 -2.37 -0.52
CA ALA A 212 -18.94 -1.21 -0.06
C ALA A 212 -17.46 -1.55 0.17
N VAL A 213 -16.56 -0.64 -0.21
CA VAL A 213 -15.11 -0.81 -0.04
C VAL A 213 -14.52 0.42 0.64
N VAL A 214 -13.70 0.21 1.67
CA VAL A 214 -12.83 1.23 2.24
C VAL A 214 -11.39 0.77 2.08
N VAL A 215 -10.59 1.54 1.38
CA VAL A 215 -9.21 1.15 1.05
C VAL A 215 -8.20 2.18 1.51
N ILE A 216 -7.11 1.70 2.07
CA ILE A 216 -5.86 2.43 2.23
C ILE A 216 -4.90 1.84 1.21
N SER A 217 -4.35 2.64 0.32
CA SER A 217 -3.28 2.21 -0.57
C SER A 217 -2.39 3.38 -0.96
N HIS A 218 -1.13 3.08 -1.21
CA HIS A 218 -0.13 3.99 -1.76
C HIS A 218 0.06 3.83 -3.28
N ASP A 219 -0.77 3.04 -3.94
CA ASP A 219 -0.90 2.97 -5.39
C ASP A 219 -1.99 3.95 -5.86
N ARG A 220 -1.57 5.09 -6.42
CA ARG A 220 -2.49 6.16 -6.86
C ARG A 220 -3.45 5.69 -7.92
N LYS A 221 -2.95 4.92 -8.90
CA LYS A 221 -3.77 4.45 -10.02
C LYS A 221 -4.83 3.47 -9.55
N PHE A 222 -4.46 2.55 -8.67
CA PHE A 222 -5.39 1.63 -8.03
C PHE A 222 -6.49 2.38 -7.28
N VAL A 223 -6.11 3.33 -6.42
CA VAL A 223 -7.09 4.13 -5.66
C VAL A 223 -8.00 4.92 -6.59
N ASP A 224 -7.45 5.60 -7.59
CA ASP A 224 -8.22 6.44 -8.52
C ASP A 224 -9.20 5.64 -9.37
N ASN A 225 -8.82 4.41 -9.78
CA ASN A 225 -9.66 3.53 -10.59
C ASN A 225 -10.86 2.99 -9.80
N ILE A 226 -10.68 2.63 -8.52
CA ILE A 226 -11.70 1.92 -7.74
C ILE A 226 -12.56 2.83 -6.86
N THR A 227 -12.10 4.04 -6.51
CA THR A 227 -12.80 4.88 -5.53
C THR A 227 -13.57 6.02 -6.15
N THR A 228 -14.71 6.34 -5.55
CA THR A 228 -15.59 7.46 -5.94
C THR A 228 -15.72 8.51 -4.84
N ARG A 229 -15.15 8.23 -3.67
CA ARG A 229 -15.19 9.09 -2.49
C ARG A 229 -13.86 9.00 -1.76
N THR A 230 -13.38 10.13 -1.27
CA THR A 230 -12.11 10.21 -0.54
C THR A 230 -12.33 10.82 0.83
N ILE A 231 -11.92 10.12 1.89
CA ILE A 231 -11.91 10.62 3.27
C ILE A 231 -10.47 10.87 3.68
N GLU A 232 -10.13 12.12 3.96
CA GLU A 232 -8.81 12.50 4.42
C GLU A 232 -8.79 12.62 5.95
N VAL A 233 -7.83 11.93 6.59
CA VAL A 233 -7.53 12.08 8.02
C VAL A 233 -6.31 12.99 8.14
N THR A 234 -6.51 14.19 8.67
CA THR A 234 -5.44 15.18 8.87
C THR A 234 -5.70 16.02 10.11
N MET A 235 -4.64 16.32 10.88
CA MET A 235 -4.69 17.14 12.11
C MET A 235 -5.77 16.68 13.11
N GLY A 236 -5.94 15.36 13.24
CA GLY A 236 -6.93 14.77 14.15
C GLY A 236 -8.39 14.92 13.73
N ARG A 237 -8.66 15.39 12.52
CA ARG A 237 -10.01 15.58 11.94
C ARG A 237 -10.14 14.81 10.64
N ILE A 238 -11.38 14.68 10.14
CA ILE A 238 -11.66 14.13 8.81
C ILE A 238 -12.23 15.19 7.88
N TYR A 239 -11.91 15.03 6.59
CA TYR A 239 -12.51 15.79 5.50
C TYR A 239 -13.04 14.79 4.48
N ASP A 240 -14.30 14.90 4.16
CA ASP A 240 -15.03 13.98 3.30
C ASP A 240 -15.28 14.63 1.93
N TYR A 241 -14.66 14.06 0.90
CA TYR A 241 -14.76 14.52 -0.49
C TYR A 241 -15.51 13.46 -1.30
N LYS A 242 -16.67 13.83 -1.87
CA LYS A 242 -17.48 12.96 -2.74
C LYS A 242 -16.91 12.92 -4.16
N VAL A 243 -15.62 12.67 -4.28
CA VAL A 243 -14.87 12.62 -5.54
C VAL A 243 -13.77 11.57 -5.45
N ASN A 244 -13.26 11.14 -6.63
CA ASN A 244 -12.12 10.23 -6.72
C ASN A 244 -10.81 10.89 -6.25
N TYR A 245 -9.74 10.10 -6.21
CA TYR A 245 -8.45 10.56 -5.69
C TYR A 245 -7.85 11.72 -6.48
N SER A 246 -7.89 11.70 -7.82
CA SER A 246 -7.34 12.76 -8.66
C SER A 246 -8.04 14.10 -8.43
N GLN A 247 -9.36 14.10 -8.36
CA GLN A 247 -10.14 15.31 -8.06
C GLN A 247 -9.95 15.79 -6.61
N TYR A 248 -9.82 14.85 -5.68
CA TYR A 248 -9.52 15.18 -4.29
C TYR A 248 -8.22 15.98 -4.16
N LEU A 249 -7.15 15.62 -4.90
CA LEU A 249 -5.90 16.38 -4.86
C LEU A 249 -6.09 17.86 -5.23
N VAL A 250 -6.93 18.14 -6.22
CA VAL A 250 -7.26 19.52 -6.64
C VAL A 250 -8.00 20.25 -5.52
N LEU A 251 -9.09 19.63 -5.02
CA LEU A 251 -9.91 20.23 -3.96
C LEU A 251 -9.13 20.43 -2.66
N ARG A 252 -8.25 19.50 -2.35
CA ARG A 252 -7.34 19.61 -1.18
C ARG A 252 -6.42 20.82 -1.31
N LYS A 253 -5.83 21.02 -2.49
CA LYS A 253 -4.97 22.17 -2.77
C LYS A 253 -5.73 23.48 -2.63
N GLU A 254 -6.93 23.60 -3.22
CA GLU A 254 -7.79 24.78 -3.11
C GLU A 254 -8.17 25.07 -1.65
N ARG A 255 -8.60 24.05 -0.88
CA ARG A 255 -8.90 24.19 0.55
C ARG A 255 -7.71 24.75 1.32
N ARG A 256 -6.53 24.20 1.05
CA ARG A 256 -5.31 24.62 1.73
C ARG A 256 -4.91 26.05 1.40
N GLU A 257 -5.02 26.45 0.13
CA GLU A 257 -4.78 27.84 -0.27
C GLU A 257 -5.73 28.81 0.46
N GLN A 258 -6.98 28.42 0.64
CA GLN A 258 -7.95 29.20 1.42
C GLN A 258 -7.58 29.25 2.91
N GLN A 259 -7.20 28.12 3.51
CA GLN A 259 -6.75 28.06 4.90
C GLN A 259 -5.49 28.90 5.12
N MET A 260 -4.53 28.87 4.19
CA MET A 260 -3.33 29.69 4.28
C MET A 260 -3.64 31.18 4.25
N LYS A 261 -4.53 31.63 3.35
CA LYS A 261 -4.96 33.03 3.33
C LYS A 261 -5.62 33.45 4.65
N GLN A 262 -6.52 32.62 5.16
CA GLN A 262 -7.17 32.89 6.46
C GLN A 262 -6.16 32.93 7.60
N TYR A 263 -5.16 32.05 7.61
CA TYR A 263 -4.08 32.05 8.57
C TYR A 263 -3.25 33.34 8.50
N GLU A 264 -2.84 33.76 7.29
CA GLU A 264 -2.08 34.99 7.09
C GLU A 264 -2.87 36.23 7.55
N GLU A 265 -4.15 36.30 7.23
CA GLU A 265 -5.05 37.37 7.69
C GLU A 265 -5.19 37.37 9.21
N GLN A 266 -5.33 36.19 9.83
CA GLN A 266 -5.40 36.05 11.27
C GLN A 266 -4.08 36.47 11.94
N GLN A 267 -2.93 36.04 11.40
CA GLN A 267 -1.60 36.41 11.93
C GLN A 267 -1.40 37.93 11.85
N LYS A 268 -1.80 38.55 10.74
CA LYS A 268 -1.74 40.00 10.58
C LYS A 268 -2.62 40.70 11.62
N MET A 269 -3.86 40.27 11.82
CA MET A 269 -4.77 40.80 12.84
C MET A 269 -4.22 40.62 14.26
N ILE A 270 -3.62 39.47 14.56
CA ILE A 270 -2.95 39.20 15.84
C ILE A 270 -1.79 40.18 16.03
N GLN A 271 -0.93 40.38 15.02
CA GLN A 271 0.20 41.28 15.12
C GLN A 271 -0.24 42.74 15.31
N GLU A 272 -1.19 43.22 14.51
CA GLU A 272 -1.76 44.57 14.65
C GLU A 272 -2.39 44.80 16.06
N THR A 273 -3.04 43.76 16.57
CA THR A 273 -3.65 43.82 17.92
C THR A 273 -2.57 43.83 19.01
N LYS A 274 -1.51 43.05 18.90
CA LYS A 274 -0.35 43.06 19.80
C LYS A 274 0.35 44.43 19.80
N ASP A 275 0.59 44.98 18.61
CA ASP A 275 1.22 46.29 18.45
C ASP A 275 0.37 47.40 19.08
N PHE A 276 -0.97 47.34 18.94
CA PHE A 276 -1.89 48.26 19.60
C PHE A 276 -1.79 48.13 21.12
N ILE A 277 -1.82 46.92 21.67
CA ILE A 277 -1.71 46.65 23.10
C ILE A 277 -0.38 47.20 23.62
N GLU A 278 0.72 46.96 22.95
CA GLU A 278 2.05 47.42 23.38
C GLU A 278 2.16 48.95 23.36
N ARG A 279 1.67 49.58 22.28
CA ARG A 279 1.70 51.05 22.09
C ARG A 279 0.90 51.79 23.16
N PHE A 280 -0.23 51.25 23.61
CA PHE A 280 -1.14 51.90 24.54
C PHE A 280 -1.12 51.30 25.95
N LYS A 281 -0.21 50.37 26.23
CA LYS A 281 0.01 49.81 27.55
C LYS A 281 0.40 50.91 28.54
N GLY A 282 -0.41 51.10 29.57
CA GLY A 282 -0.20 52.16 30.58
C GLY A 282 -0.88 53.50 30.29
N THR A 283 -1.58 53.67 29.16
CA THR A 283 -2.35 54.87 28.83
C THR A 283 -3.74 54.81 29.48
N TYR A 284 -4.01 55.63 30.49
CA TYR A 284 -5.25 55.57 31.27
C TYR A 284 -6.53 55.65 30.41
N SER A 285 -6.58 56.55 29.42
CA SER A 285 -7.74 56.72 28.53
C SER A 285 -8.00 55.53 27.59
N LYS A 286 -7.02 54.63 27.43
CA LYS A 286 -7.10 53.46 26.53
C LYS A 286 -7.19 52.13 27.27
N THR A 287 -7.16 52.13 28.60
CA THR A 287 -7.12 50.91 29.43
C THR A 287 -8.24 49.92 29.09
N LEU A 288 -9.48 50.36 28.94
CA LEU A 288 -10.62 49.51 28.60
C LEU A 288 -10.48 48.87 27.19
N GLN A 289 -9.96 49.65 26.21
CA GLN A 289 -9.74 49.15 24.87
C GLN A 289 -8.61 48.12 24.83
N VAL A 290 -7.52 48.35 25.59
CA VAL A 290 -6.42 47.39 25.71
C VAL A 290 -6.92 46.09 26.35
N GLN A 291 -7.65 46.17 27.47
CA GLN A 291 -8.20 44.98 28.14
C GLN A 291 -9.17 44.21 27.22
N SER A 292 -10.01 44.90 26.47
CA SER A 292 -10.91 44.25 25.51
C SER A 292 -10.14 43.49 24.41
N ARG A 293 -9.06 44.07 23.88
CA ARG A 293 -8.22 43.42 22.86
C ARG A 293 -7.40 42.25 23.41
N VAL A 294 -6.92 42.33 24.65
CA VAL A 294 -6.28 41.19 25.34
C VAL A 294 -7.26 40.04 25.46
N LYS A 295 -8.48 40.28 25.96
CA LYS A 295 -9.51 39.24 26.06
C LYS A 295 -9.93 38.68 24.71
N MET A 296 -9.89 39.49 23.66
CA MET A 296 -10.14 39.00 22.29
C MET A 296 -9.05 38.04 21.84
N LEU A 297 -7.77 38.35 22.06
CA LEU A 297 -6.66 37.45 21.73
C LEU A 297 -6.69 36.14 22.55
N GLU A 298 -7.06 36.23 23.85
CA GLU A 298 -7.19 35.04 24.72
C GLU A 298 -8.31 34.07 24.28
N LYS A 299 -9.35 34.59 23.64
CA LYS A 299 -10.49 33.79 23.15
C LYS A 299 -10.34 33.39 21.70
N LEU A 300 -9.29 33.85 21.02
CA LEU A 300 -9.11 33.59 19.60
C LEU A 300 -8.67 32.16 19.39
N GLU A 301 -9.47 31.40 18.64
CA GLU A 301 -9.05 30.08 18.12
C GLU A 301 -8.04 30.28 17.01
N LEU A 302 -6.84 29.72 17.19
CA LEU A 302 -5.79 29.80 16.20
C LEU A 302 -6.11 28.87 15.02
N ILE A 303 -6.00 29.41 13.83
CA ILE A 303 -6.13 28.62 12.60
C ILE A 303 -4.86 27.77 12.45
N GLU A 304 -5.04 26.47 12.51
CA GLU A 304 -3.99 25.51 12.23
C GLU A 304 -3.98 25.22 10.72
N VAL A 305 -2.84 25.35 10.10
CA VAL A 305 -2.65 25.00 8.69
C VAL A 305 -1.84 23.73 8.61
N ASP A 306 -2.29 22.78 7.80
CA ASP A 306 -1.50 21.57 7.52
C ASP A 306 -0.20 21.99 6.83
N GLU A 307 0.91 21.86 7.55
CA GLU A 307 2.22 22.17 6.99
C GLU A 307 2.48 21.23 5.80
N GLU A 308 2.52 21.81 4.63
CA GLU A 308 3.13 21.14 3.49
C GLU A 308 4.63 21.20 3.71
N ASP A 309 5.19 20.07 3.84
CA ASP A 309 6.62 19.93 3.70
C ASP A 309 6.97 20.24 2.24
N THR A 310 7.13 21.51 1.95
CA THR A 310 7.44 22.06 0.62
C THR A 310 8.90 21.89 0.26
N SER A 311 9.68 21.16 1.07
CA SER A 311 11.05 20.84 0.72
C SER A 311 11.05 19.94 -0.52
N ALA A 312 10.94 20.57 -1.70
CA ALA A 312 11.35 19.97 -2.96
C ALA A 312 12.86 19.72 -2.88
N LEU A 313 13.24 18.74 -2.07
CA LEU A 313 14.64 18.35 -1.96
C LEU A 313 15.05 17.73 -3.29
N ARG A 314 15.86 18.44 -4.06
CA ARG A 314 16.58 17.84 -5.18
C ARG A 314 17.77 17.08 -4.61
N LEU A 315 17.61 15.77 -4.49
CA LEU A 315 18.71 14.89 -4.14
C LEU A 315 19.73 14.91 -5.29
N LYS A 316 20.92 15.40 -5.03
CA LYS A 316 22.04 15.28 -5.98
C LYS A 316 22.85 14.05 -5.63
N PHE A 317 22.93 13.12 -6.57
CA PHE A 317 23.81 11.96 -6.41
C PHE A 317 25.27 12.41 -6.33
N PRO A 318 26.09 11.73 -5.53
CA PRO A 318 27.53 12.00 -5.53
C PRO A 318 28.13 11.65 -6.92
N PRO A 319 29.14 12.41 -7.38
CA PRO A 319 29.78 12.13 -8.64
C PRO A 319 30.40 10.73 -8.60
N SER A 320 30.14 9.93 -9.62
CA SER A 320 30.69 8.59 -9.78
C SER A 320 31.55 8.52 -11.04
N PRO A 321 32.54 7.60 -11.09
CA PRO A 321 33.32 7.37 -12.29
C PRO A 321 32.41 6.95 -13.46
N ARG A 322 32.73 7.37 -14.67
CA ARG A 322 31.97 7.01 -15.86
C ARG A 322 32.19 5.53 -16.20
N SER A 323 31.10 4.76 -16.31
CA SER A 323 31.12 3.35 -16.75
C SER A 323 31.43 3.21 -18.25
N GLY A 324 31.75 2.01 -18.70
CA GLY A 324 31.80 1.64 -20.11
C GLY A 324 30.45 1.87 -20.82
N SER A 325 30.42 1.74 -22.15
CA SER A 325 29.20 1.94 -22.96
C SER A 325 28.09 0.92 -22.66
N TYR A 326 28.45 -0.27 -22.26
CA TYR A 326 27.55 -1.38 -21.95
C TYR A 326 27.83 -1.88 -20.52
N PRO A 327 27.15 -1.34 -19.51
CA PRO A 327 27.32 -1.77 -18.11
C PRO A 327 26.98 -3.24 -17.88
N VAL A 328 25.99 -3.80 -18.58
CA VAL A 328 25.58 -5.20 -18.45
C VAL A 328 25.36 -5.79 -19.83
N ILE A 329 26.01 -6.92 -20.12
CA ILE A 329 25.80 -7.72 -21.33
C ILE A 329 25.53 -9.15 -20.90
N MET A 330 24.45 -9.75 -21.42
CA MET A 330 24.07 -11.13 -21.18
C MET A 330 23.86 -11.85 -22.51
N GLU A 331 24.46 -13.02 -22.64
CA GLU A 331 24.37 -13.90 -23.81
C GLU A 331 24.03 -15.31 -23.33
N GLY A 332 22.82 -15.77 -23.66
CA GLY A 332 22.35 -17.12 -23.32
C GLY A 332 22.28 -17.39 -21.81
N VAL A 333 22.08 -16.37 -20.98
CA VAL A 333 22.06 -16.56 -19.52
C VAL A 333 20.83 -17.36 -19.10
N GLY A 334 21.06 -18.39 -18.28
CA GLY A 334 20.04 -19.26 -17.73
C GLY A 334 20.24 -19.53 -16.24
N LYS A 335 19.15 -19.83 -15.53
CA LYS A 335 19.18 -20.26 -14.13
C LYS A 335 18.14 -21.32 -13.85
N SER A 336 18.59 -22.38 -13.17
CA SER A 336 17.73 -23.46 -12.66
C SER A 336 18.06 -23.73 -11.19
N TYR A 337 17.09 -24.17 -10.44
CA TYR A 337 17.24 -24.71 -9.08
C TYR A 337 16.76 -26.16 -9.07
N GLY A 338 17.70 -27.12 -9.13
CA GLY A 338 17.35 -28.52 -9.38
C GLY A 338 16.60 -28.67 -10.70
N ASP A 339 15.45 -29.30 -10.68
CA ASP A 339 14.60 -29.49 -11.87
C ASP A 339 13.77 -28.26 -12.24
N HIS A 340 13.69 -27.29 -11.35
CA HIS A 340 12.92 -26.04 -11.59
C HIS A 340 13.74 -25.03 -12.39
N VAL A 341 13.32 -24.79 -13.63
CA VAL A 341 13.93 -23.78 -14.49
C VAL A 341 13.25 -22.44 -14.26
N VAL A 342 14.03 -21.44 -13.86
CA VAL A 342 13.54 -20.07 -13.65
C VAL A 342 13.48 -19.31 -14.98
N PHE A 343 14.59 -19.26 -15.70
CA PHE A 343 14.64 -18.72 -17.06
C PHE A 343 15.79 -19.35 -17.86
N ARG A 344 15.65 -19.33 -19.18
CA ARG A 344 16.65 -19.86 -20.11
C ARG A 344 16.93 -18.86 -21.21
N ASN A 345 18.17 -18.86 -21.67
CA ASN A 345 18.62 -18.11 -22.85
C ASN A 345 18.23 -16.63 -22.80
N ALA A 346 18.43 -15.99 -21.64
CA ALA A 346 18.24 -14.56 -21.51
C ALA A 346 19.37 -13.83 -22.24
N ASN A 347 18.98 -13.02 -23.23
CA ASN A 347 19.88 -12.17 -24.01
C ASN A 347 19.44 -10.73 -23.81
N LEU A 348 20.28 -9.92 -23.17
CA LEU A 348 19.98 -8.51 -22.98
C LEU A 348 21.28 -7.69 -22.92
N THR A 349 21.17 -6.48 -23.42
CA THR A 349 22.25 -5.50 -23.37
C THR A 349 21.71 -4.19 -22.81
N ILE A 350 22.28 -3.76 -21.69
CA ILE A 350 21.91 -2.49 -21.07
C ILE A 350 23.00 -1.47 -21.40
N GLU A 351 22.59 -0.37 -22.01
CA GLU A 351 23.48 0.73 -22.37
C GLU A 351 23.65 1.70 -21.20
N ARG A 352 24.77 2.43 -21.21
CA ARG A 352 25.02 3.45 -20.18
C ARG A 352 23.96 4.55 -20.27
N GLY A 353 23.35 4.86 -19.13
CA GLY A 353 22.28 5.86 -19.01
C GLY A 353 20.90 5.30 -19.30
N ASP A 354 20.79 4.01 -19.65
CA ASP A 354 19.49 3.36 -19.75
C ASP A 354 18.80 3.32 -18.39
N LYS A 355 17.49 3.55 -18.41
CA LYS A 355 16.60 3.36 -17.25
C LYS A 355 15.59 2.28 -17.61
N VAL A 356 15.79 1.08 -17.07
CA VAL A 356 15.04 -0.11 -17.47
C VAL A 356 14.21 -0.67 -16.31
N ALA A 357 13.04 -1.21 -16.63
CA ALA A 357 12.21 -1.95 -15.69
C ALA A 357 12.27 -3.45 -15.96
N PHE A 358 12.34 -4.26 -14.90
CA PHE A 358 12.09 -5.70 -14.94
C PHE A 358 10.66 -5.95 -14.44
N VAL A 359 9.81 -6.46 -15.32
CA VAL A 359 8.37 -6.65 -15.09
C VAL A 359 7.98 -8.10 -15.38
N GLY A 360 7.01 -8.62 -14.66
CA GLY A 360 6.50 -9.99 -14.80
C GLY A 360 5.86 -10.48 -13.52
N LYS A 361 5.24 -11.64 -13.54
CA LYS A 361 4.60 -12.24 -12.36
C LYS A 361 5.61 -12.51 -11.26
N ASN A 362 5.12 -12.66 -10.06
CA ASN A 362 5.96 -13.07 -8.94
C ASN A 362 6.43 -14.52 -9.15
N GLY A 363 7.72 -14.75 -8.89
CA GLY A 363 8.35 -16.05 -9.13
C GLY A 363 8.99 -16.24 -10.51
N GLU A 364 8.77 -15.36 -11.49
CA GLU A 364 9.32 -15.45 -12.86
C GLU A 364 10.82 -15.10 -12.97
N GLY A 365 11.51 -14.91 -11.83
CA GLY A 365 12.97 -14.81 -11.81
C GLY A 365 13.56 -13.41 -11.92
N LYS A 366 12.77 -12.33 -11.73
CA LYS A 366 13.26 -10.94 -11.75
C LYS A 366 14.42 -10.72 -10.76
N SER A 367 14.19 -10.98 -9.49
CA SER A 367 15.23 -10.86 -8.44
C SER A 367 16.34 -11.91 -8.61
N THR A 368 16.06 -13.05 -9.23
CA THR A 368 17.08 -14.05 -9.56
C THR A 368 18.05 -13.52 -10.60
N LEU A 369 17.56 -12.84 -11.65
CA LEU A 369 18.42 -12.21 -12.64
C LEU A 369 19.26 -11.09 -12.04
N VAL A 370 18.69 -10.29 -11.14
CA VAL A 370 19.44 -9.27 -10.37
C VAL A 370 20.59 -9.92 -9.59
N LYS A 371 20.34 -11.03 -8.89
CA LYS A 371 21.39 -11.78 -8.15
C LYS A 371 22.46 -12.36 -9.06
N CYS A 372 22.11 -12.75 -10.30
CA CYS A 372 23.11 -13.13 -11.31
C CYS A 372 23.99 -11.91 -11.69
N ILE A 373 23.40 -10.73 -11.90
CA ILE A 373 24.14 -9.49 -12.17
C ILE A 373 25.11 -9.15 -11.03
N MET A 374 24.64 -9.35 -9.79
CA MET A 374 25.44 -9.13 -8.57
C MET A 374 26.51 -10.21 -8.35
N ASN A 375 26.52 -11.28 -9.17
CA ASN A 375 27.38 -12.45 -9.01
C ASN A 375 27.23 -13.13 -7.63
N GLU A 376 26.01 -13.06 -7.06
CA GLU A 376 25.67 -13.74 -5.80
C GLU A 376 25.29 -15.21 -5.99
N ILE A 377 24.86 -15.57 -7.20
CA ILE A 377 24.46 -16.93 -7.57
C ILE A 377 25.05 -17.33 -8.93
N ASP A 378 25.36 -18.62 -9.07
CA ASP A 378 25.84 -19.20 -10.33
C ASP A 378 24.73 -19.18 -11.39
N HIS A 379 25.12 -19.06 -12.66
CA HIS A 379 24.26 -19.04 -13.83
C HIS A 379 24.89 -19.76 -15.02
N GLU A 380 24.09 -20.18 -15.97
CA GLU A 380 24.51 -20.64 -17.28
C GLU A 380 24.71 -19.45 -18.23
N GLY A 381 25.46 -19.65 -19.32
CA GLY A 381 25.72 -18.62 -20.32
C GLY A 381 26.78 -17.59 -19.88
N THR A 382 26.84 -16.50 -20.58
CA THR A 382 27.87 -15.44 -20.36
C THR A 382 27.20 -14.17 -19.85
N LEU A 383 27.62 -13.70 -18.69
CA LEU A 383 27.26 -12.40 -18.12
C LEU A 383 28.53 -11.59 -17.94
N THR A 384 28.59 -10.44 -18.56
CA THR A 384 29.76 -9.55 -18.52
C THR A 384 29.35 -8.19 -17.98
N LEU A 385 30.02 -7.75 -16.92
CA LEU A 385 29.92 -6.37 -16.44
C LEU A 385 30.94 -5.51 -17.21
N GLY A 386 30.48 -4.34 -17.63
CA GLY A 386 31.31 -3.38 -18.36
C GLY A 386 32.48 -2.83 -17.53
N HIS A 387 33.40 -2.19 -18.21
CA HIS A 387 34.55 -1.56 -17.54
C HIS A 387 34.09 -0.46 -16.56
N ASN A 388 34.72 -0.44 -15.38
CA ASN A 388 34.52 0.58 -14.35
C ASN A 388 33.06 0.69 -13.84
N VAL A 389 32.31 -0.41 -13.84
CA VAL A 389 30.94 -0.46 -13.28
C VAL A 389 31.03 -0.52 -11.76
N GLN A 390 30.35 0.43 -11.11
CA GLN A 390 30.16 0.48 -9.66
C GLN A 390 28.68 0.29 -9.37
N ILE A 391 28.33 -0.87 -8.82
CA ILE A 391 26.93 -1.27 -8.57
C ILE A 391 26.51 -0.81 -7.19
N GLY A 392 25.36 -0.12 -7.11
CA GLY A 392 24.58 0.05 -5.90
C GLY A 392 23.35 -0.85 -6.00
N TYR A 393 23.14 -1.70 -5.02
CA TYR A 393 22.02 -2.62 -5.00
C TYR A 393 21.14 -2.41 -3.78
N PHE A 394 19.85 -2.23 -4.01
CA PHE A 394 18.82 -2.19 -2.98
C PHE A 394 18.01 -3.47 -3.02
N ALA A 395 18.28 -4.37 -2.10
CA ALA A 395 17.56 -5.63 -1.92
C ALA A 395 16.37 -5.46 -0.95
N GLN A 396 15.39 -6.35 -1.02
CA GLN A 396 14.25 -6.37 -0.09
C GLN A 396 14.66 -6.41 1.40
N ASN A 397 15.81 -7.01 1.71
CA ASN A 397 16.34 -7.14 3.10
C ASN A 397 17.48 -6.17 3.41
N GLN A 398 17.68 -5.14 2.62
CA GLN A 398 18.75 -4.16 2.84
C GLN A 398 18.69 -3.50 4.23
N ALA A 399 17.49 -3.39 4.80
CA ALA A 399 17.26 -2.87 6.13
C ALA A 399 17.98 -3.65 7.25
N SER A 400 18.25 -4.94 7.05
CA SER A 400 18.97 -5.79 8.03
C SER A 400 20.49 -5.56 8.05
N LEU A 401 21.03 -4.86 7.05
CA LEU A 401 22.46 -4.56 6.94
C LEU A 401 22.85 -3.25 7.66
N LEU A 402 21.88 -2.53 8.22
CA LEU A 402 22.14 -1.32 8.99
C LEU A 402 22.70 -1.65 10.38
N ASP A 403 23.68 -0.85 10.84
CA ASP A 403 24.18 -0.99 12.23
C ASP A 403 23.13 -0.49 13.22
N GLU A 404 22.60 -1.41 14.02
CA GLU A 404 21.54 -1.15 15.00
C GLU A 404 21.95 -0.19 16.13
N ASN A 405 23.24 0.00 16.36
CA ASN A 405 23.76 0.84 17.45
C ASN A 405 23.86 2.32 17.07
N LEU A 406 23.96 2.62 15.80
CA LEU A 406 24.04 3.97 15.28
C LEU A 406 22.69 4.69 15.37
N THR A 407 22.72 6.02 15.40
CA THR A 407 21.51 6.82 15.20
C THR A 407 21.23 6.98 13.72
N VAL A 408 19.98 7.36 13.38
CA VAL A 408 19.58 7.70 12.00
C VAL A 408 20.56 8.72 11.40
N PHE A 409 20.85 9.79 12.15
CA PHE A 409 21.76 10.84 11.70
C PHE A 409 23.19 10.30 11.46
N GLN A 410 23.74 9.52 12.40
CA GLN A 410 25.09 8.94 12.26
C GLN A 410 25.20 8.03 11.05
N THR A 411 24.20 7.19 10.81
CA THR A 411 24.15 6.27 9.65
C THR A 411 24.30 7.03 8.32
N ILE A 412 23.74 8.23 8.22
CA ILE A 412 23.83 9.05 7.01
C ILE A 412 25.09 9.91 6.99
N ASP A 413 25.52 10.45 8.14
CA ASP A 413 26.75 11.26 8.23
C ASP A 413 28.01 10.46 7.84
N ASP A 414 28.03 9.16 8.14
CA ASP A 414 29.14 8.25 7.80
C ASP A 414 29.34 8.10 6.27
N VAL A 415 28.28 8.20 5.48
CA VAL A 415 28.35 8.04 4.01
C VAL A 415 28.28 9.38 3.27
N ALA A 416 27.73 10.41 3.88
CA ALA A 416 27.54 11.71 3.26
C ALA A 416 28.88 12.43 3.04
N LYS A 417 29.13 12.90 1.81
CA LYS A 417 30.33 13.63 1.41
C LYS A 417 30.01 15.00 0.81
N GLY A 418 30.93 15.95 0.95
CA GLY A 418 30.83 17.26 0.32
C GLY A 418 29.62 18.09 0.76
N GLU A 419 28.92 18.71 -0.18
CA GLU A 419 27.76 19.58 0.08
C GLU A 419 26.57 18.86 0.70
N ILE A 420 26.43 17.55 0.44
CA ILE A 420 25.32 16.73 0.95
C ILE A 420 25.39 16.66 2.48
N ARG A 421 26.59 16.63 3.05
CA ARG A 421 26.78 16.59 4.51
C ARG A 421 26.14 17.79 5.22
N ASN A 422 26.13 18.95 4.59
CA ASN A 422 25.48 20.15 5.13
C ASN A 422 23.95 20.09 5.05
N LYS A 423 23.40 19.21 4.22
CA LYS A 423 21.96 19.05 3.95
C LYS A 423 21.37 17.74 4.50
N ILE A 424 22.10 17.03 5.37
CA ILE A 424 21.63 15.75 5.94
C ILE A 424 20.25 15.91 6.61
N ARG A 425 20.02 16.99 7.35
CA ARG A 425 18.74 17.23 8.04
C ARG A 425 17.60 17.44 7.07
N ASP A 426 17.83 18.16 5.97
CA ASP A 426 16.83 18.38 4.94
C ASP A 426 16.52 17.06 4.21
N LEU A 427 17.55 16.25 3.95
CA LEU A 427 17.43 14.94 3.36
C LEU A 427 16.63 13.99 4.27
N LEU A 428 16.98 13.92 5.54
CA LEU A 428 16.26 13.13 6.53
C LEU A 428 14.80 13.59 6.65
N GLY A 429 14.57 14.91 6.65
CA GLY A 429 13.22 15.49 6.66
C GLY A 429 12.39 15.05 5.47
N ALA A 430 12.95 15.07 4.27
CA ALA A 430 12.28 14.64 3.04
C ALA A 430 11.84 13.16 3.08
N PHE A 431 12.61 12.32 3.76
CA PHE A 431 12.30 10.90 3.98
C PHE A 431 11.63 10.61 5.34
N MET A 432 10.98 11.62 5.93
CA MET A 432 10.20 11.50 7.16
C MET A 432 11.00 11.18 8.44
N PHE A 433 12.24 11.67 8.53
CA PHE A 433 13.05 11.69 9.75
C PHE A 433 13.36 13.13 10.18
N GLY A 434 12.40 14.05 9.99
CA GLY A 434 12.63 15.50 10.06
C GLY A 434 12.70 16.10 11.46
N GLY A 435 12.29 15.37 12.48
CA GLY A 435 12.36 15.84 13.86
C GLY A 435 13.75 15.66 14.47
N PRO A 436 14.19 16.57 15.41
CA PRO A 436 15.42 16.36 16.16
C PRO A 436 15.42 15.02 16.93
N GLU A 437 14.27 14.63 17.47
CA GLU A 437 14.09 13.36 18.18
C GLU A 437 14.17 12.17 17.22
N GLU A 438 13.58 12.27 16.02
CA GLU A 438 13.56 11.20 15.04
C GLU A 438 14.94 10.93 14.46
N SER A 439 15.69 11.97 14.12
CA SER A 439 17.06 11.85 13.59
C SER A 439 18.04 11.28 14.61
N MET A 440 17.75 11.41 15.91
CA MET A 440 18.58 10.88 17.00
C MET A 440 18.15 9.51 17.49
N LYS A 441 17.04 8.95 17.00
CA LYS A 441 16.65 7.58 17.30
C LYS A 441 17.72 6.60 16.84
N LYS A 442 17.95 5.54 17.63
CA LYS A 442 18.82 4.43 17.21
C LYS A 442 18.11 3.56 16.18
N VAL A 443 18.86 3.01 15.23
CA VAL A 443 18.35 2.13 14.16
C VAL A 443 17.57 0.95 14.75
N LYS A 444 17.97 0.40 15.88
CA LYS A 444 17.29 -0.74 16.54
C LYS A 444 15.84 -0.46 16.95
N VAL A 445 15.45 0.81 17.19
CA VAL A 445 14.08 1.15 17.61
C VAL A 445 13.18 1.54 16.44
N LEU A 446 13.74 1.59 15.22
CA LEU A 446 12.99 1.90 14.01
C LEU A 446 12.09 0.72 13.59
N SER A 447 10.92 1.04 13.09
CA SER A 447 10.06 0.07 12.39
C SER A 447 10.72 -0.45 11.11
N GLY A 448 10.23 -1.57 10.58
CA GLY A 448 10.75 -2.14 9.33
C GLY A 448 10.73 -1.14 8.17
N GLY A 449 9.63 -0.40 7.99
CA GLY A 449 9.52 0.61 6.94
C GLY A 449 10.48 1.81 7.14
N GLU A 450 10.72 2.24 8.39
CA GLU A 450 11.70 3.28 8.68
C GLU A 450 13.13 2.81 8.38
N ARG A 451 13.48 1.57 8.76
CA ARG A 451 14.78 0.98 8.41
C ARG A 451 14.98 0.89 6.90
N THR A 452 13.95 0.50 6.16
CA THR A 452 13.98 0.42 4.68
C THR A 452 14.24 1.79 4.07
N ARG A 453 13.54 2.84 4.52
CA ARG A 453 13.76 4.23 4.08
C ARG A 453 15.19 4.70 4.39
N LEU A 454 15.70 4.43 5.59
CA LEU A 454 17.06 4.80 5.98
C LEU A 454 18.11 4.10 5.12
N ALA A 455 17.96 2.81 4.85
CA ALA A 455 18.83 2.06 3.95
C ALA A 455 18.81 2.61 2.52
N MET A 456 17.63 3.03 2.03
CA MET A 456 17.49 3.68 0.73
C MET A 456 18.27 4.99 0.68
N ILE A 457 18.12 5.87 1.67
CA ILE A 457 18.87 7.14 1.74
C ILE A 457 20.38 6.87 1.71
N LYS A 458 20.84 5.91 2.51
CA LYS A 458 22.25 5.53 2.56
C LYS A 458 22.78 5.14 1.19
N LEU A 459 22.06 4.27 0.47
CA LEU A 459 22.45 3.82 -0.87
C LEU A 459 22.51 4.97 -1.88
N LEU A 460 21.53 5.88 -1.87
CA LEU A 460 21.47 7.02 -2.78
C LEU A 460 22.64 8.02 -2.58
N LEU A 461 23.35 7.93 -1.46
CA LEU A 461 24.54 8.75 -1.16
C LEU A 461 25.86 8.07 -1.53
N GLU A 462 25.83 6.83 -2.01
CA GLU A 462 27.01 6.13 -2.50
C GLU A 462 27.36 6.53 -3.94
N PRO A 463 28.66 6.65 -4.30
CA PRO A 463 29.08 7.02 -5.65
C PRO A 463 28.98 5.82 -6.60
N VAL A 464 27.78 5.52 -7.07
CA VAL A 464 27.47 4.40 -7.97
C VAL A 464 27.13 4.89 -9.39
N ASN A 465 27.41 4.07 -10.43
CA ASN A 465 27.06 4.38 -11.82
C ASN A 465 26.13 3.34 -12.45
N LEU A 466 25.87 2.24 -11.75
CA LEU A 466 24.79 1.28 -12.02
C LEU A 466 23.99 1.09 -10.74
N LEU A 467 22.75 1.57 -10.73
CA LEU A 467 21.85 1.44 -9.58
C LEU A 467 20.80 0.38 -9.88
N ILE A 468 20.68 -0.60 -9.00
CA ILE A 468 19.70 -1.69 -9.08
C ILE A 468 18.78 -1.60 -7.88
N LEU A 469 17.48 -1.44 -8.11
CA LEU A 469 16.46 -1.32 -7.08
C LEU A 469 15.45 -2.45 -7.20
N ASP A 470 15.36 -3.29 -6.18
CA ASP A 470 14.41 -4.41 -6.10
C ASP A 470 13.27 -4.05 -5.14
N GLU A 471 12.07 -3.79 -5.71
CA GLU A 471 10.86 -3.34 -5.02
C GLU A 471 11.08 -2.11 -4.10
N PRO A 472 11.66 -1.01 -4.62
CA PRO A 472 12.02 0.14 -3.79
C PRO A 472 10.81 0.90 -3.22
N THR A 473 9.64 0.73 -3.81
CA THR A 473 8.40 1.43 -3.45
C THR A 473 7.64 0.79 -2.30
N ASN A 474 7.99 -0.44 -1.93
CA ASN A 474 7.34 -1.14 -0.82
C ASN A 474 7.52 -0.37 0.49
N HIS A 475 6.43 -0.18 1.21
CA HIS A 475 6.39 0.57 2.49
C HIS A 475 6.71 2.07 2.40
N LEU A 476 6.83 2.64 1.19
CA LEU A 476 6.96 4.09 0.99
C LEU A 476 5.58 4.71 0.84
N ASP A 477 5.37 5.85 1.48
CA ASP A 477 4.19 6.67 1.20
C ASP A 477 4.31 7.38 -0.17
N MET A 478 3.19 7.90 -0.65
CA MET A 478 3.11 8.52 -1.98
C MET A 478 4.10 9.67 -2.15
N LYS A 479 4.35 10.46 -1.09
CA LYS A 479 5.26 11.60 -1.12
C LYS A 479 6.72 11.15 -1.20
N THR A 480 7.11 10.19 -0.39
CA THR A 480 8.46 9.60 -0.43
C THR A 480 8.73 8.94 -1.78
N LYS A 481 7.73 8.28 -2.39
CA LYS A 481 7.82 7.74 -3.75
C LYS A 481 8.10 8.83 -4.79
N ASP A 482 7.42 9.99 -4.70
CA ASP A 482 7.66 11.11 -5.62
C ASP A 482 9.07 11.66 -5.49
N ILE A 483 9.57 11.82 -4.26
CA ILE A 483 10.92 12.29 -3.99
C ILE A 483 11.95 11.31 -4.56
N LEU A 484 11.75 10.01 -4.33
CA LEU A 484 12.61 8.97 -4.89
C LEU A 484 12.58 8.97 -6.41
N LYS A 485 11.39 9.03 -7.02
CA LYS A 485 11.22 9.08 -8.47
C LYS A 485 11.94 10.28 -9.08
N GLN A 486 11.79 11.46 -8.48
CA GLN A 486 12.46 12.67 -8.95
C GLN A 486 13.99 12.54 -8.84
N ALA A 487 14.47 11.99 -7.73
CA ALA A 487 15.90 11.71 -7.56
C ALA A 487 16.43 10.78 -8.67
N LEU A 488 15.69 9.70 -8.96
CA LEU A 488 16.08 8.74 -10.00
C LEU A 488 15.98 9.31 -11.42
N LEU A 489 15.09 10.27 -11.66
CA LEU A 489 15.04 11.02 -12.93
C LEU A 489 16.31 11.86 -13.12
N ASP A 490 16.81 12.47 -12.05
CA ASP A 490 18.03 13.29 -12.06
C ASP A 490 19.32 12.46 -12.00
N PHE A 491 19.23 11.13 -11.88
CA PHE A 491 20.38 10.23 -11.84
C PHE A 491 20.99 10.04 -13.23
N ASP A 492 22.28 10.38 -13.40
CA ASP A 492 23.02 10.31 -14.66
C ASP A 492 23.54 8.90 -15.01
N GLY A 493 23.47 7.95 -14.05
CA GLY A 493 23.93 6.57 -14.23
C GLY A 493 22.89 5.68 -14.91
N THR A 494 23.20 4.41 -15.00
CA THR A 494 22.30 3.37 -15.48
C THR A 494 21.43 2.86 -14.35
N LEU A 495 20.14 2.67 -14.61
CA LEU A 495 19.14 2.27 -13.61
C LEU A 495 18.43 0.98 -14.04
N ILE A 496 18.38 0.00 -13.14
CA ILE A 496 17.55 -1.18 -13.24
C ILE A 496 16.56 -1.15 -12.09
N VAL A 497 15.25 -1.19 -12.39
CA VAL A 497 14.20 -1.20 -11.36
C VAL A 497 13.34 -2.44 -11.53
N VAL A 498 13.24 -3.23 -10.48
CA VAL A 498 12.20 -4.26 -10.33
C VAL A 498 11.09 -3.63 -9.51
N SER A 499 9.92 -3.40 -10.09
CA SER A 499 8.79 -2.82 -9.37
C SER A 499 7.46 -3.19 -10.03
N HIS A 500 6.43 -3.28 -9.20
CA HIS A 500 5.03 -3.45 -9.61
C HIS A 500 4.24 -2.14 -9.57
N ASP A 501 4.87 -1.04 -9.15
CA ASP A 501 4.25 0.28 -9.07
C ASP A 501 4.28 0.99 -10.44
N ARG A 502 3.13 0.98 -11.12
CA ARG A 502 2.96 1.54 -12.47
C ARG A 502 3.25 3.04 -12.51
N ASP A 503 2.77 3.78 -11.51
CA ASP A 503 2.97 5.24 -11.43
C ASP A 503 4.43 5.60 -11.16
N PHE A 504 5.12 4.78 -10.38
CA PHE A 504 6.54 4.98 -10.13
C PHE A 504 7.38 4.76 -11.38
N LEU A 505 7.07 3.72 -12.15
CA LEU A 505 7.79 3.38 -13.39
C LEU A 505 7.46 4.35 -14.54
N ASP A 506 6.28 4.96 -14.55
CA ASP A 506 5.83 5.85 -15.62
C ASP A 506 6.72 7.09 -15.73
N GLY A 507 7.19 7.39 -16.94
CA GLY A 507 8.13 8.47 -17.22
C GLY A 507 9.53 8.31 -16.61
N LEU A 508 9.78 7.27 -15.77
CA LEU A 508 11.10 6.93 -15.24
C LEU A 508 11.87 6.01 -16.18
N VAL A 509 11.18 4.98 -16.72
CA VAL A 509 11.83 3.95 -17.54
C VAL A 509 11.47 4.11 -19.02
N THR A 510 12.43 3.80 -19.89
CA THR A 510 12.30 3.87 -21.35
C THR A 510 12.32 2.51 -22.02
N LYS A 511 12.72 1.47 -21.27
CA LYS A 511 12.77 0.09 -21.71
C LYS A 511 12.16 -0.80 -20.64
N VAL A 512 11.43 -1.84 -21.05
CA VAL A 512 10.86 -2.84 -20.17
C VAL A 512 11.37 -4.21 -20.59
N TYR A 513 11.91 -4.97 -19.64
CA TYR A 513 12.22 -6.38 -19.80
C TYR A 513 11.13 -7.19 -19.13
N GLU A 514 10.36 -7.90 -19.96
CA GLU A 514 9.28 -8.76 -19.53
C GLU A 514 9.79 -10.15 -19.20
N PHE A 515 9.50 -10.61 -17.98
CA PHE A 515 9.75 -11.98 -17.51
C PHE A 515 8.46 -12.78 -17.62
N GLY A 516 8.52 -13.91 -18.29
CA GLY A 516 7.38 -14.82 -18.45
C GLY A 516 7.73 -16.05 -19.27
N ASN A 517 7.09 -17.17 -18.97
CA ASN A 517 7.31 -18.43 -19.68
C ASN A 517 8.79 -18.83 -19.78
N GLN A 518 9.55 -18.66 -18.70
CA GLN A 518 10.99 -18.95 -18.62
C GLN A 518 11.86 -18.16 -19.62
N ARG A 519 11.38 -17.02 -20.12
CA ARG A 519 12.08 -16.15 -21.08
C ARG A 519 12.09 -14.71 -20.60
N VAL A 520 13.05 -13.97 -21.12
CA VAL A 520 13.13 -12.51 -20.93
C VAL A 520 12.99 -11.86 -22.30
N LYS A 521 12.01 -10.96 -22.44
CA LYS A 521 11.71 -10.26 -23.69
C LYS A 521 11.90 -8.76 -23.51
N GLU A 522 12.59 -8.11 -24.44
CA GLU A 522 12.79 -6.67 -24.43
C GLU A 522 11.64 -5.94 -25.13
N HIS A 523 11.19 -4.84 -24.54
CA HIS A 523 10.23 -3.89 -25.09
C HIS A 523 10.82 -2.47 -25.00
N LEU A 524 10.95 -1.81 -26.14
CA LEU A 524 11.50 -0.45 -26.24
C LEU A 524 10.38 0.58 -26.07
N CYS A 525 9.75 0.58 -24.91
CA CYS A 525 8.60 1.43 -24.60
C CYS A 525 8.50 1.70 -23.10
N GLY A 526 7.68 2.68 -22.71
CA GLY A 526 7.34 2.94 -21.31
C GLY A 526 6.37 1.91 -20.75
N ILE A 527 6.12 1.97 -19.43
CA ILE A 527 5.30 0.96 -18.73
C ILE A 527 3.84 0.93 -19.24
N TYR A 528 3.20 2.06 -19.47
CA TYR A 528 1.80 2.08 -19.90
C TYR A 528 1.62 1.57 -21.33
N GLU A 529 2.52 1.91 -22.25
CA GLU A 529 2.52 1.41 -23.62
C GLU A 529 2.73 -0.12 -23.66
N PHE A 530 3.61 -0.63 -22.79
CA PHE A 530 3.79 -2.07 -22.58
C PHE A 530 2.49 -2.73 -22.11
N LEU A 531 1.82 -2.17 -21.11
CA LEU A 531 0.57 -2.73 -20.55
C LEU A 531 -0.58 -2.71 -21.57
N GLU A 532 -0.70 -1.64 -22.37
CA GLU A 532 -1.68 -1.58 -23.45
C GLU A 532 -1.42 -2.66 -24.51
N THR A 533 -0.18 -2.85 -24.90
CA THR A 533 0.21 -3.89 -25.86
C THR A 533 -0.14 -5.28 -25.33
N LYS A 534 0.13 -5.54 -24.06
CA LYS A 534 -0.23 -6.80 -23.39
C LYS A 534 -1.74 -7.06 -23.37
N LYS A 535 -2.51 -6.03 -23.02
CA LYS A 535 -3.98 -6.12 -23.02
C LYS A 535 -4.52 -6.43 -24.41
N MET A 536 -3.97 -5.82 -25.46
CA MET A 536 -4.35 -6.12 -26.85
C MET A 536 -3.95 -7.54 -27.28
N GLU A 537 -2.79 -8.03 -26.86
CA GLU A 537 -2.37 -9.41 -27.13
C GLU A 537 -3.32 -10.43 -26.49
N SER A 538 -3.68 -10.24 -25.22
CA SER A 538 -4.61 -11.12 -24.50
C SER A 538 -6.02 -11.13 -25.11
N LEU A 539 -6.54 -9.99 -25.56
CA LEU A 539 -7.82 -9.90 -26.25
C LEU A 539 -7.79 -10.65 -27.59
N ARG A 540 -6.72 -10.52 -28.39
CA ARG A 540 -6.54 -11.28 -29.64
C ARG A 540 -6.44 -12.78 -29.42
N GLU A 541 -5.83 -13.22 -28.32
CA GLU A 541 -5.79 -14.64 -27.97
C GLU A 541 -7.17 -15.18 -27.60
N LEU A 542 -7.98 -14.40 -26.87
CA LEU A 542 -9.37 -14.75 -26.55
C LEU A 542 -10.23 -14.85 -27.80
N GLU A 543 -10.12 -13.91 -28.74
CA GLU A 543 -10.82 -13.95 -30.02
C GLU A 543 -10.41 -15.20 -30.86
N ARG A 544 -9.13 -15.56 -30.85
CA ARG A 544 -8.65 -16.78 -31.55
C ARG A 544 -9.16 -18.07 -30.91
N LYS A 545 -9.36 -18.09 -29.58
CA LYS A 545 -9.93 -19.25 -28.86
C LYS A 545 -11.46 -19.29 -29.01
N GLY A 546 -12.14 -18.17 -28.97
CA GLY A 546 -13.61 -18.06 -29.16
C GLY A 546 -14.07 -18.31 -30.61
N GLY A 547 -13.23 -18.08 -31.61
CA GLY A 547 -13.53 -18.36 -33.01
C GLY A 547 -13.28 -19.83 -33.46
N LYS A 548 -12.94 -20.71 -32.51
CA LYS A 548 -12.76 -22.15 -32.73
C LYS A 548 -13.84 -23.02 -32.05
N ALA A 549 -14.90 -22.42 -31.51
CA ALA A 549 -16.06 -23.10 -30.93
C ALA A 549 -17.19 -23.20 -31.95
#